data_4b0681212d36209e7009c43479cd0b4d
#
_entry.id   4b0681212d36209e7009c43479cd0b4d
#
_cell.length_a   1.000
_cell.length_b   1.000
_cell.length_c   1.000
_cell.angle_alpha   90.00
_cell.angle_beta   90.00
_cell.angle_gamma   90.00
#
_symmetry.space_group_name_H-M   'P 1'
#
loop_
_entity.id
_entity.type
_entity.pdbx_description
1 polymer ?
#
loop_
_entity_poly.entity_id
_entity_poly.type
_entity_poly.pdbx_seq_one_letter_code
_entity_poly.pdbx_strand_id
1 'polypeptide(L)'
;IFMLAAKYIQMEKYKEANIFLDKIPDTVIDATIMKTNVLAHQEGTDVAAFFLEGKLMQTVTNIQNYLYKLIEMEEETGNHCKAEEIAEITEHMVSLFGLWDYGKVVPHLLIAGYRKDVEKCIQLIKEVLMESQKPWKMVESPLYYRYADTVQGKSFSGVGNNFVRALATEIENKEEYEFLKGNKEL
;
A
#
# COMPACT_ATOMS: atom_id res chain seq x y z
N ILE A 1 1.14 -30.29 -0.43
CA ILE A 1 2.18 -29.48 0.23
C ILE A 1 1.63 -28.82 1.49
N PHE A 2 0.54 -28.02 1.41
CA PHE A 2 -0.08 -27.35 2.56
C PHE A 2 -0.45 -28.30 3.71
N MET A 3 -1.16 -29.40 3.42
CA MET A 3 -1.51 -30.41 4.43
C MET A 3 -0.29 -31.06 5.10
N LEU A 4 0.83 -31.21 4.35
CA LEU A 4 2.07 -31.70 4.93
C LEU A 4 2.69 -30.69 5.90
N ALA A 5 2.73 -29.41 5.52
CA ALA A 5 3.21 -28.34 6.41
C ALA A 5 2.38 -28.30 7.70
N ALA A 6 1.05 -28.34 7.60
CA ALA A 6 0.15 -28.38 8.76
C ALA A 6 0.43 -29.59 9.66
N LYS A 7 0.66 -30.78 9.08
CA LYS A 7 0.97 -31.98 9.84
C LYS A 7 2.33 -31.88 10.55
N TYR A 8 3.35 -31.29 9.90
CA TYR A 8 4.65 -31.08 10.53
C TYR A 8 4.55 -30.06 11.68
N ILE A 9 3.74 -29.02 11.56
CA ILE A 9 3.48 -28.06 12.65
C ILE A 9 2.84 -28.80 13.86
N GLN A 10 1.82 -29.65 13.60
CA GLN A 10 1.16 -30.45 14.67
C GLN A 10 2.15 -31.40 15.38
N MET A 11 3.21 -31.82 14.67
CA MET A 11 4.26 -32.70 15.22
C MET A 11 5.41 -31.90 15.84
N GLU A 12 5.30 -30.56 15.95
CA GLU A 12 6.32 -29.63 16.44
C GLU A 12 7.64 -29.68 15.63
N LYS A 13 7.58 -30.18 14.39
CA LYS A 13 8.70 -30.26 13.47
C LYS A 13 8.76 -29.01 12.57
N TYR A 14 9.09 -27.87 13.17
CA TYR A 14 8.99 -26.56 12.53
C TYR A 14 10.00 -26.37 11.38
N LYS A 15 11.18 -26.98 11.45
CA LYS A 15 12.16 -26.91 10.35
C LYS A 15 11.66 -27.58 9.08
N GLU A 16 11.08 -28.76 9.22
CA GLU A 16 10.48 -29.50 8.13
C GLU A 16 9.23 -28.80 7.61
N ALA A 17 8.41 -28.22 8.50
CA ALA A 17 7.25 -27.42 8.10
C ALA A 17 7.64 -26.24 7.21
N ASN A 18 8.71 -25.51 7.55
CA ASN A 18 9.21 -24.38 6.75
C ASN A 18 9.57 -24.79 5.33
N ILE A 19 10.23 -25.93 5.11
CA ILE A 19 10.59 -26.44 3.78
C ILE A 19 9.35 -26.59 2.88
N PHE A 20 8.21 -26.94 3.46
CA PHE A 20 6.96 -27.08 2.70
C PHE A 20 6.23 -25.74 2.55
N LEU A 21 6.25 -24.88 3.57
CA LEU A 21 5.64 -23.55 3.51
C LEU A 21 6.30 -22.66 2.43
N ASP A 22 7.63 -22.73 2.29
CA ASP A 22 8.38 -21.96 1.29
C ASP A 22 8.10 -22.41 -0.16
N LYS A 23 7.55 -23.61 -0.33
CA LYS A 23 7.15 -24.15 -1.65
C LYS A 23 5.69 -23.83 -2.03
N ILE A 24 4.93 -23.19 -1.14
CA ILE A 24 3.54 -22.80 -1.43
C ILE A 24 3.58 -21.45 -2.16
N PRO A 25 3.11 -21.38 -3.41
CA PRO A 25 2.95 -20.09 -4.08
C PRO A 25 1.92 -19.22 -3.33
N ASP A 26 2.26 -17.97 -3.08
CA ASP A 26 1.37 -17.02 -2.39
C ASP A 26 0.02 -16.80 -3.12
N THR A 27 -0.03 -17.17 -4.40
CA THR A 27 -1.24 -17.10 -5.24
C THR A 27 -2.25 -18.23 -5.01
N VAL A 28 -1.86 -19.30 -4.31
CA VAL A 28 -2.70 -20.49 -4.13
C VAL A 28 -3.33 -20.54 -2.74
N ILE A 29 -2.52 -20.30 -1.70
CA ILE A 29 -2.96 -20.27 -0.30
C ILE A 29 -2.08 -19.27 0.46
N ASP A 30 -2.69 -18.38 1.21
CA ASP A 30 -1.95 -17.53 2.13
C ASP A 30 -1.41 -18.34 3.32
N ALA A 31 -0.11 -18.60 3.30
CA ALA A 31 0.60 -19.33 4.35
C ALA A 31 1.15 -18.41 5.46
N THR A 32 0.87 -17.12 5.42
CA THR A 32 1.43 -16.10 6.33
C THR A 32 1.27 -16.46 7.79
N ILE A 33 0.05 -16.84 8.21
CA ILE A 33 -0.22 -17.20 9.62
C ILE A 33 0.56 -18.44 10.05
N MET A 34 0.66 -19.45 9.18
CA MET A 34 1.44 -20.66 9.49
C MET A 34 2.93 -20.35 9.60
N LYS A 35 3.49 -19.53 8.71
CA LYS A 35 4.87 -19.05 8.77
C LYS A 35 5.11 -18.24 10.05
N THR A 36 4.17 -17.36 10.42
CA THR A 36 4.24 -16.57 11.66
C THR A 36 4.32 -17.51 12.90
N ASN A 37 3.47 -18.54 12.96
CA ASN A 37 3.49 -19.50 14.06
C ASN A 37 4.81 -20.26 14.15
N VAL A 38 5.38 -20.70 13.02
CA VAL A 38 6.67 -21.36 12.97
C VAL A 38 7.78 -20.43 13.42
N LEU A 39 7.80 -19.17 12.96
CA LEU A 39 8.77 -18.16 13.40
C LEU A 39 8.68 -17.89 14.90
N ALA A 40 7.48 -17.79 15.46
CA ALA A 40 7.28 -17.56 16.89
C ALA A 40 7.89 -18.69 17.73
N HIS A 41 7.82 -19.94 17.27
CA HIS A 41 8.43 -21.08 17.96
C HIS A 41 9.95 -21.20 17.76
N GLN A 42 10.47 -20.81 16.59
CA GLN A 42 11.88 -20.94 16.26
C GLN A 42 12.72 -19.75 16.73
N GLU A 43 12.21 -18.53 16.57
CA GLU A 43 12.97 -17.29 16.72
C GLU A 43 12.36 -16.32 17.75
N GLY A 44 11.16 -16.63 18.24
CA GLY A 44 10.46 -15.85 19.25
C GLY A 44 9.36 -14.95 18.70
N THR A 45 8.50 -14.51 19.61
CA THR A 45 7.25 -13.77 19.28
C THR A 45 7.54 -12.41 18.63
N ASP A 46 8.62 -11.71 19.01
CA ASP A 46 8.92 -10.40 18.45
C ASP A 46 9.35 -10.48 16.97
N VAL A 47 10.12 -11.51 16.61
CA VAL A 47 10.51 -11.75 15.20
C VAL A 47 9.28 -12.12 14.36
N ALA A 48 8.42 -12.97 14.90
CA ALA A 48 7.17 -13.35 14.25
C ALA A 48 6.22 -12.16 14.06
N ALA A 49 6.10 -11.29 15.07
CA ALA A 49 5.30 -10.08 15.00
C ALA A 49 5.86 -9.09 13.96
N PHE A 50 7.17 -8.86 13.94
CA PHE A 50 7.84 -8.04 12.91
C PHE A 50 7.52 -8.54 11.48
N PHE A 51 7.65 -9.85 11.26
CA PHE A 51 7.30 -10.47 9.98
C PHE A 51 5.84 -10.22 9.61
N LEU A 52 4.92 -10.38 10.57
CA LEU A 52 3.48 -10.20 10.35
C LEU A 52 3.14 -8.73 10.08
N GLU A 53 3.74 -7.78 10.80
CA GLU A 53 3.59 -6.34 10.56
C GLU A 53 4.01 -5.95 9.13
N GLY A 54 5.14 -6.48 8.65
CA GLY A 54 5.60 -6.27 7.26
C GLY A 54 4.64 -6.86 6.23
N LYS A 55 4.09 -8.05 6.49
CA LYS A 55 3.08 -8.67 5.62
C LYS A 55 1.77 -7.90 5.63
N LEU A 56 1.33 -7.39 6.77
CA LEU A 56 0.15 -6.52 6.88
C LEU A 56 0.33 -5.26 6.05
N MET A 57 1.46 -4.56 6.18
CA MET A 57 1.78 -3.37 5.40
C MET A 57 1.73 -3.66 3.89
N GLN A 58 2.35 -4.75 3.45
CA GLN A 58 2.33 -5.16 2.04
C GLN A 58 0.91 -5.42 1.55
N THR A 59 0.09 -6.12 2.35
CA THR A 59 -1.29 -6.46 1.99
C THR A 59 -2.15 -5.21 1.86
N VAL A 60 -2.05 -4.28 2.82
CA VAL A 60 -2.81 -3.02 2.81
C VAL A 60 -2.40 -2.14 1.63
N THR A 61 -1.10 -2.08 1.29
CA THR A 61 -0.62 -1.38 0.10
C THR A 61 -1.19 -1.99 -1.19
N ASN A 62 -1.25 -3.32 -1.28
CA ASN A 62 -1.86 -3.99 -2.42
C ASN A 62 -3.37 -3.68 -2.53
N ILE A 63 -4.10 -3.68 -1.40
CA ILE A 63 -5.52 -3.29 -1.38
C ILE A 63 -5.68 -1.85 -1.88
N GLN A 64 -4.84 -0.92 -1.45
CA GLN A 64 -4.86 0.46 -1.90
C GLN A 64 -4.70 0.55 -3.43
N ASN A 65 -3.74 -0.17 -4.00
CA ASN A 65 -3.52 -0.22 -5.45
C ASN A 65 -4.73 -0.81 -6.21
N TYR A 66 -5.39 -1.82 -5.62
CA TYR A 66 -6.62 -2.38 -6.22
C TYR A 66 -7.77 -1.38 -6.20
N LEU A 67 -7.92 -0.62 -5.11
CA LEU A 67 -8.94 0.42 -5.02
C LEU A 67 -8.69 1.54 -6.05
N TYR A 68 -7.44 1.97 -6.22
CA TYR A 68 -7.09 2.93 -7.26
C TYR A 68 -7.47 2.42 -8.65
N LYS A 69 -7.14 1.15 -8.96
CA LYS A 69 -7.51 0.57 -10.26
C LYS A 69 -9.02 0.42 -10.45
N LEU A 70 -9.77 0.12 -9.38
CA LEU A 70 -11.24 0.10 -9.44
C LEU A 70 -11.81 1.49 -9.72
N ILE A 71 -11.28 2.56 -9.11
CA ILE A 71 -11.69 3.95 -9.41
C ILE A 71 -11.53 4.24 -10.91
N GLU A 72 -10.36 3.93 -11.47
CA GLU A 72 -10.09 4.11 -12.91
C GLU A 72 -11.15 3.37 -13.76
N MET A 73 -11.40 2.09 -13.46
CA MET A 73 -12.35 1.27 -14.21
C MET A 73 -13.80 1.79 -14.10
N GLU A 74 -14.21 2.27 -12.93
CA GLU A 74 -15.55 2.86 -12.75
C GLU A 74 -15.69 4.19 -13.49
N GLU A 75 -14.64 5.04 -13.51
CA GLU A 75 -14.64 6.26 -14.33
C GLU A 75 -14.67 5.94 -15.83
N GLU A 76 -13.87 4.96 -16.30
CA GLU A 76 -13.90 4.51 -17.71
C GLU A 76 -15.28 4.00 -18.16
N THR A 77 -16.03 3.38 -17.26
CA THR A 77 -17.37 2.85 -17.54
C THR A 77 -18.49 3.85 -17.26
N GLY A 78 -18.17 5.07 -16.82
CA GLY A 78 -19.12 6.14 -16.54
C GLY A 78 -19.88 5.98 -15.22
N ASN A 79 -19.44 5.11 -14.34
CA ASN A 79 -20.04 4.87 -13.01
C ASN A 79 -19.50 5.86 -11.95
N HIS A 80 -19.56 7.14 -12.23
CA HIS A 80 -18.93 8.20 -11.44
C HIS A 80 -19.26 8.16 -9.94
N CYS A 81 -20.50 7.86 -9.55
CA CYS A 81 -20.87 7.76 -8.13
C CYS A 81 -20.12 6.64 -7.42
N LYS A 82 -19.92 5.49 -8.09
CA LYS A 82 -19.15 4.38 -7.49
C LYS A 82 -17.68 4.71 -7.36
N ALA A 83 -17.10 5.41 -8.33
CA ALA A 83 -15.72 5.87 -8.23
C ALA A 83 -15.53 6.78 -6.98
N GLU A 84 -16.48 7.68 -6.72
CA GLU A 84 -16.47 8.54 -5.53
C GLU A 84 -16.62 7.73 -4.23
N GLU A 85 -17.54 6.78 -4.17
CA GLU A 85 -17.69 5.88 -3.01
C GLU A 85 -16.41 5.08 -2.72
N ILE A 86 -15.73 4.59 -3.77
CA ILE A 86 -14.44 3.87 -3.61
C ILE A 86 -13.34 4.82 -3.13
N ALA A 87 -13.34 6.07 -3.60
CA ALA A 87 -12.39 7.08 -3.12
C ALA A 87 -12.56 7.36 -1.62
N GLU A 88 -13.79 7.52 -1.14
CA GLU A 88 -14.10 7.68 0.29
C GLU A 88 -13.65 6.45 1.11
N ILE A 89 -13.91 5.24 0.61
CA ILE A 89 -13.43 3.99 1.24
C ILE A 89 -11.90 4.01 1.34
N THR A 90 -11.21 4.48 0.30
CA THR A 90 -9.74 4.56 0.28
C THR A 90 -9.22 5.54 1.31
N GLU A 91 -9.83 6.72 1.45
CA GLU A 91 -9.48 7.68 2.51
C GLU A 91 -9.61 7.09 3.91
N HIS A 92 -10.74 6.41 4.18
CA HIS A 92 -10.98 5.76 5.46
C HIS A 92 -9.94 4.66 5.73
N MET A 93 -9.59 3.88 4.71
CA MET A 93 -8.58 2.84 4.80
C MET A 93 -7.20 3.43 5.13
N VAL A 94 -6.79 4.52 4.45
CA VAL A 94 -5.52 5.22 4.74
C VAL A 94 -5.46 5.64 6.20
N SER A 95 -6.56 6.21 6.71
CA SER A 95 -6.66 6.64 8.11
C SER A 95 -6.63 5.46 9.09
N LEU A 96 -7.40 4.40 8.80
CA LEU A 96 -7.55 3.23 9.67
C LEU A 96 -6.25 2.44 9.80
N PHE A 97 -5.53 2.28 8.70
CA PHE A 97 -4.28 1.52 8.66
C PHE A 97 -3.03 2.38 8.86
N GLY A 98 -3.16 3.67 9.16
CA GLY A 98 -2.02 4.56 9.40
C GLY A 98 -1.08 4.65 8.21
N LEU A 99 -1.61 4.64 6.99
CA LEU A 99 -0.84 4.84 5.77
C LEU A 99 -0.45 6.31 5.62
N TRP A 100 0.40 6.62 4.66
CA TRP A 100 0.85 8.00 4.44
C TRP A 100 -0.31 8.87 3.94
N ASP A 101 -0.48 10.06 4.55
CA ASP A 101 -1.66 10.92 4.35
C ASP A 101 -1.92 11.35 2.91
N TYR A 102 -0.88 11.47 2.05
CA TYR A 102 -1.09 11.73 0.63
C TYR A 102 -1.99 10.68 -0.07
N GLY A 103 -2.03 9.45 0.46
CA GLY A 103 -2.90 8.39 -0.03
C GLY A 103 -4.39 8.69 0.08
N LYS A 104 -4.80 9.69 0.86
CA LYS A 104 -6.17 10.19 0.93
C LYS A 104 -6.53 11.07 -0.27
N VAL A 105 -5.55 11.77 -0.81
CA VAL A 105 -5.73 12.74 -1.90
C VAL A 105 -5.67 12.08 -3.27
N VAL A 106 -4.82 11.05 -3.42
CA VAL A 106 -4.61 10.35 -4.70
C VAL A 106 -5.89 9.83 -5.35
N PRO A 107 -6.86 9.20 -4.65
CA PRO A 107 -8.12 8.75 -5.27
C PRO A 107 -8.89 9.87 -5.96
N HIS A 108 -8.95 11.05 -5.34
CA HIS A 108 -9.63 12.22 -5.89
C HIS A 108 -8.87 12.81 -7.08
N LEU A 109 -7.54 12.75 -7.07
CA LEU A 109 -6.71 13.16 -8.19
C LEU A 109 -6.95 12.24 -9.41
N LEU A 110 -7.08 10.93 -9.21
CA LEU A 110 -7.44 10.00 -10.28
C LEU A 110 -8.79 10.37 -10.91
N ILE A 111 -9.83 10.58 -10.08
CA ILE A 111 -11.15 10.99 -10.54
C ILE A 111 -11.09 12.30 -11.34
N ALA A 112 -10.41 13.32 -10.81
CA ALA A 112 -10.27 14.61 -11.48
C ALA A 112 -9.53 14.48 -12.82
N GLY A 113 -8.50 13.62 -12.89
CA GLY A 113 -7.75 13.31 -14.10
C GLY A 113 -8.63 12.69 -15.19
N TYR A 114 -9.40 11.66 -14.86
CA TYR A 114 -10.34 11.03 -15.78
C TYR A 114 -11.42 12.01 -16.29
N ARG A 115 -11.91 12.90 -15.43
CA ARG A 115 -12.89 13.93 -15.78
C ARG A 115 -12.28 15.15 -16.47
N LYS A 116 -10.97 15.20 -16.62
CA LYS A 116 -10.18 16.31 -17.21
C LYS A 116 -10.47 17.65 -16.53
N ASP A 117 -10.72 17.64 -15.23
CA ASP A 117 -10.93 18.84 -14.43
C ASP A 117 -9.58 19.47 -14.09
N VAL A 118 -9.16 20.44 -14.92
CA VAL A 118 -7.83 21.10 -14.83
C VAL A 118 -7.63 21.76 -13.46
N GLU A 119 -8.60 22.55 -13.01
CA GLU A 119 -8.48 23.31 -11.75
C GLU A 119 -8.37 22.36 -10.54
N LYS A 120 -9.21 21.34 -10.51
CA LYS A 120 -9.21 20.34 -9.45
C LYS A 120 -7.94 19.51 -9.46
N CYS A 121 -7.45 19.09 -10.63
CA CYS A 121 -6.16 18.38 -10.75
C CYS A 121 -5.01 19.20 -10.19
N ILE A 122 -4.88 20.48 -10.56
CA ILE A 122 -3.81 21.35 -10.07
C ILE A 122 -3.88 21.51 -8.55
N GLN A 123 -5.08 21.71 -8.01
CA GLN A 123 -5.29 21.80 -6.55
C GLN A 123 -4.83 20.52 -5.86
N LEU A 124 -5.29 19.36 -6.35
CA LEU A 124 -4.99 18.05 -5.74
C LEU A 124 -3.52 17.65 -5.90
N ILE A 125 -2.86 17.97 -7.01
CA ILE A 125 -1.42 17.77 -7.18
C ILE A 125 -0.65 18.56 -6.11
N LYS A 126 -0.97 19.84 -5.91
CA LYS A 126 -0.34 20.67 -4.87
C LYS A 126 -0.56 20.08 -3.47
N GLU A 127 -1.76 19.54 -3.20
CA GLU A 127 -2.08 18.89 -1.94
C GLU A 127 -1.30 17.58 -1.75
N VAL A 128 -1.24 16.71 -2.75
CA VAL A 128 -0.42 15.48 -2.73
C VAL A 128 1.05 15.81 -2.44
N LEU A 129 1.60 16.85 -3.09
CA LEU A 129 2.97 17.28 -2.86
C LEU A 129 3.19 17.77 -1.43
N MET A 130 2.26 18.55 -0.87
CA MET A 130 2.33 19.00 0.52
C MET A 130 2.23 17.82 1.51
N GLU A 131 1.30 16.91 1.30
CA GLU A 131 1.12 15.75 2.18
C GLU A 131 2.31 14.77 2.09
N SER A 132 2.91 14.61 0.92
CA SER A 132 4.09 13.75 0.73
C SER A 132 5.36 14.27 1.40
N GLN A 133 5.43 15.57 1.72
CA GLN A 133 6.53 16.17 2.47
C GLN A 133 6.39 16.00 3.98
N LYS A 134 5.18 15.71 4.48
CA LYS A 134 4.97 15.44 5.89
C LYS A 134 5.60 14.09 6.27
N PRO A 135 6.16 13.98 7.47
CA PRO A 135 6.70 12.69 7.92
C PRO A 135 5.58 11.64 8.01
N TRP A 136 5.84 10.48 7.48
CA TRP A 136 4.93 9.36 7.67
C TRP A 136 4.99 8.89 9.13
N LYS A 137 3.84 8.92 9.81
CA LYS A 137 3.70 8.58 11.23
C LYS A 137 3.51 7.08 11.48
N MET A 138 4.18 6.25 10.68
CA MET A 138 4.05 4.79 10.77
C MET A 138 4.43 4.24 12.15
N VAL A 139 5.43 4.83 12.81
CA VAL A 139 5.83 4.44 14.17
C VAL A 139 4.78 4.71 15.24
N GLU A 140 3.88 5.66 15.00
CA GLU A 140 2.78 5.97 15.92
C GLU A 140 1.65 4.95 15.78
N SER A 141 1.66 4.13 14.72
CA SER A 141 0.64 3.12 14.49
C SER A 141 0.93 1.86 15.30
N PRO A 142 -0.04 1.35 16.07
CA PRO A 142 0.12 0.10 16.80
C PRO A 142 0.29 -1.12 15.89
N LEU A 143 0.04 -0.95 14.59
CA LEU A 143 0.07 -2.02 13.59
C LEU A 143 1.47 -2.31 13.05
N TYR A 144 2.43 -1.35 13.17
CA TYR A 144 3.71 -1.43 12.44
C TYR A 144 4.91 -0.94 13.26
N TYR A 145 4.80 -0.78 14.56
CA TYR A 145 5.86 -0.11 15.32
C TYR A 145 7.22 -0.85 15.29
N ARG A 146 7.22 -2.19 15.28
CA ARG A 146 8.46 -2.98 15.13
C ARG A 146 9.03 -2.86 13.73
N TYR A 147 8.15 -2.95 12.72
CA TYR A 147 8.55 -2.81 11.32
C TYR A 147 9.08 -1.41 11.03
N ALA A 148 8.43 -0.39 11.59
CA ALA A 148 8.82 1.00 11.43
C ALA A 148 10.20 1.31 12.05
N ASP A 149 10.53 0.78 13.23
CA ASP A 149 11.83 0.98 13.87
C ASP A 149 13.00 0.52 12.99
N THR A 150 12.85 -0.59 12.27
CA THR A 150 13.88 -1.10 11.36
C THR A 150 13.99 -0.32 10.07
N VAL A 151 12.90 0.27 9.60
CA VAL A 151 12.84 1.03 8.34
C VAL A 151 13.26 2.48 8.59
N GLN A 152 13.00 3.08 9.76
CA GLN A 152 13.44 4.43 10.12
C GLN A 152 14.97 4.60 10.12
N GLY A 153 15.72 3.54 10.44
CA GLY A 153 17.18 3.55 10.30
C GLY A 153 17.66 3.71 8.84
N LYS A 154 16.79 3.54 7.86
CA LYS A 154 17.03 3.73 6.43
C LYS A 154 16.21 4.92 5.92
N SER A 155 16.53 6.12 6.41
CA SER A 155 16.07 7.43 5.93
C SER A 155 14.82 7.46 5.02
N PHE A 156 13.62 7.60 5.59
CA PHE A 156 12.41 7.95 4.84
C PHE A 156 12.50 9.33 4.17
N SER A 157 13.52 10.15 4.49
CA SER A 157 13.72 11.48 3.89
C SER A 157 13.90 11.44 2.36
N GLY A 158 14.29 10.29 1.80
CA GLY A 158 14.37 10.09 0.35
C GLY A 158 13.08 9.57 -0.31
N VAL A 159 12.17 8.99 0.45
CA VAL A 159 10.96 8.34 -0.11
C VAL A 159 9.99 9.39 -0.65
N GLY A 160 9.78 10.48 0.08
CA GLY A 160 8.95 11.60 -0.38
C GLY A 160 9.47 12.20 -1.69
N ASN A 161 10.79 12.43 -1.80
CA ASN A 161 11.39 12.94 -3.03
C ASN A 161 11.29 11.96 -4.21
N ASN A 162 11.42 10.65 -3.96
CA ASN A 162 11.23 9.63 -4.99
C ASN A 162 9.76 9.55 -5.43
N PHE A 163 8.83 9.69 -4.50
CA PHE A 163 7.41 9.75 -4.80
C PHE A 163 7.06 10.98 -5.66
N VAL A 164 7.56 12.16 -5.29
CA VAL A 164 7.37 13.41 -6.06
C VAL A 164 7.89 13.26 -7.49
N ARG A 165 9.09 12.66 -7.66
CA ARG A 165 9.64 12.38 -9.00
C ARG A 165 8.79 11.38 -9.79
N ALA A 166 8.31 10.33 -9.13
CA ALA A 166 7.45 9.34 -9.77
C ALA A 166 6.12 9.98 -10.22
N LEU A 167 5.50 10.78 -9.38
CA LEU A 167 4.28 11.52 -9.70
C LEU A 167 4.50 12.52 -10.85
N ALA A 168 5.58 13.28 -10.83
CA ALA A 168 5.94 14.19 -11.93
C ALA A 168 6.12 13.42 -13.25
N THR A 169 6.85 12.30 -13.22
CA THR A 169 7.04 11.43 -14.39
C THR A 169 5.72 10.86 -14.90
N GLU A 170 4.80 10.52 -14.00
CA GLU A 170 3.47 10.01 -14.35
C GLU A 170 2.63 11.10 -15.02
N ILE A 171 2.59 12.30 -14.46
CA ILE A 171 1.87 13.45 -15.04
C ILE A 171 2.45 13.84 -16.42
N GLU A 172 3.77 13.78 -16.57
CA GLU A 172 4.43 14.10 -17.84
C GLU A 172 4.20 13.08 -18.96
N ASN A 173 4.07 11.80 -18.61
CA ASN A 173 4.13 10.71 -19.60
C ASN A 173 2.79 10.01 -19.85
N LYS A 174 1.81 10.11 -18.94
CA LYS A 174 0.50 9.50 -19.15
C LYS A 174 -0.39 10.38 -20.04
N GLU A 175 -1.00 9.78 -21.05
CA GLU A 175 -1.98 10.43 -21.94
C GLU A 175 -3.16 11.04 -21.16
N GLU A 176 -3.49 10.44 -20.03
CA GLU A 176 -4.57 10.89 -19.13
C GLU A 176 -4.35 12.30 -18.59
N TYR A 177 -3.08 12.74 -18.46
CA TYR A 177 -2.71 14.08 -17.98
C TYR A 177 -2.22 15.01 -19.09
N GLU A 178 -2.35 14.63 -20.39
CA GLU A 178 -1.91 15.45 -21.51
C GLU A 178 -2.59 16.82 -21.56
N PHE A 179 -3.82 16.91 -21.07
CA PHE A 179 -4.58 18.16 -20.94
C PHE A 179 -3.98 19.18 -19.94
N LEU A 180 -3.08 18.74 -19.06
CA LEU A 180 -2.37 19.62 -18.11
C LEU A 180 -1.08 20.20 -18.69
N LYS A 181 -0.57 19.66 -19.81
CA LYS A 181 0.69 20.11 -20.42
C LYS A 181 0.56 21.57 -20.89
N GLY A 182 1.53 22.37 -20.48
CA GLY A 182 1.57 23.79 -20.81
C GLY A 182 0.83 24.71 -19.84
N ASN A 183 0.22 24.20 -18.80
CA ASN A 183 -0.29 25.02 -17.72
C ASN A 183 0.87 25.60 -16.91
N LYS A 184 0.88 26.94 -16.71
CA LYS A 184 1.99 27.66 -16.04
C LYS A 184 1.99 27.48 -14.52
N GLU A 185 0.99 26.81 -13.96
CA GLU A 185 0.86 26.60 -12.53
C GLU A 185 1.42 25.23 -12.05
N LEU A 186 1.76 24.36 -12.99
CA LEU A 186 2.46 23.08 -12.81
C LEU A 186 3.94 23.25 -13.18
#